data_8afeb2119c96c3760f5048d2fde54e4e
#
_entry.id   8afeb2119c96c3760f5048d2fde54e4e
#
_cell.length_a   1.000
_cell.length_b   1.000
_cell.length_c   1.000
_cell.angle_alpha   90.00
_cell.angle_beta   90.00
_cell.angle_gamma   90.00
#
_symmetry.space_group_name_H-M   'P 1'
#
loop_
_entity.id
_entity.type
_entity.pdbx_description
1 polymer ?
#
loop_
_entity_poly.entity_id
_entity_poly.type
_entity_poly.pdbx_seq_one_letter_code
_entity_poly.pdbx_strand_id
1 'polypeptide(L)'
;MTRIRKAIFPVAGLGTRFLPATKAMPKEMLPVVDRPLIQHVVDEARQAGIEHFIFVTGRNKSVIEDHFDRQFELELTLMERGKKTELASLSEDLPAAGTVSFTRQQSPLGLGHAVWCARELVGHEPFALLLPDVLVQHGRGCLAQMIDAANGLASNANILAVEKVPKDRVHMYGVVGVGERKGKAFAITKMVEKPKASEAPSELTITGRYILQPQIFELLEKQAAGAGGEIQLTDAMLALSGSQPFYGLEFEGRSFDCGSKIGFLAANAAYGLERADIAPELRTELRRLLGDK
;
A
#
# COMPACT_ATOMS: atom_id res chain seq x y z
N MET A 1 -20.15 4.45 -9.11
CA MET A 1 -19.53 4.58 -7.78
C MET A 1 -19.15 6.03 -7.52
N THR A 2 -19.20 6.55 -6.28
CA THR A 2 -18.68 7.87 -5.95
C THR A 2 -17.18 7.88 -6.24
N ARG A 3 -16.66 9.00 -6.76
CA ARG A 3 -15.22 9.15 -7.09
C ARG A 3 -14.36 8.91 -5.86
N ILE A 4 -13.35 8.07 -5.97
CA ILE A 4 -12.38 7.82 -4.91
C ILE A 4 -11.33 8.93 -4.94
N ARG A 5 -11.34 9.81 -3.95
CA ARG A 5 -10.49 11.00 -3.89
C ARG A 5 -9.44 10.95 -2.78
N LYS A 6 -9.69 10.15 -1.75
CA LYS A 6 -8.87 10.07 -0.55
C LYS A 6 -8.17 8.72 -0.44
N ALA A 7 -6.94 8.72 0.01
CA ALA A 7 -6.19 7.49 0.28
C ALA A 7 -5.54 7.53 1.66
N ILE A 8 -5.63 6.42 2.40
CA ILE A 8 -4.97 6.21 3.69
C ILE A 8 -3.68 5.42 3.48
N PHE A 9 -2.59 5.88 4.10
CA PHE A 9 -1.29 5.21 4.14
C PHE A 9 -0.92 4.94 5.61
N PRO A 10 -1.07 3.69 6.11
CA PRO A 10 -0.69 3.33 7.47
C PRO A 10 0.83 3.17 7.57
N VAL A 11 1.50 4.13 8.18
CA VAL A 11 2.97 4.19 8.33
C VAL A 11 3.41 4.14 9.80
N ALA A 12 2.55 3.75 10.73
CA ALA A 12 2.85 3.70 12.16
C ALA A 12 3.65 2.45 12.60
N GLY A 13 3.83 1.46 11.73
CA GLY A 13 4.47 0.19 12.06
C GLY A 13 5.94 0.31 12.48
N LEU A 14 6.40 -0.57 13.38
CA LEU A 14 7.74 -0.52 13.97
C LEU A 14 8.86 -1.02 13.04
N GLY A 15 8.54 -1.74 11.96
CA GLY A 15 9.54 -2.21 10.99
C GLY A 15 10.54 -3.24 11.52
N THR A 16 10.19 -4.05 12.51
CA THR A 16 11.10 -4.95 13.23
C THR A 16 11.83 -5.98 12.35
N ARG A 17 11.26 -6.36 11.21
CA ARG A 17 11.86 -7.31 10.27
C ARG A 17 13.16 -6.80 9.63
N PHE A 18 13.38 -5.48 9.62
CA PHE A 18 14.55 -4.82 9.03
C PHE A 18 15.52 -4.25 10.08
N LEU A 19 15.39 -4.66 11.34
CA LEU A 19 16.41 -4.32 12.33
C LEU A 19 17.78 -4.92 11.93
N PRO A 20 18.88 -4.19 12.14
CA PRO A 20 18.98 -2.91 12.87
C PRO A 20 18.71 -1.64 12.03
N ALA A 21 18.56 -1.72 10.71
CA ALA A 21 18.39 -0.55 9.84
C ALA A 21 17.20 0.35 10.26
N THR A 22 16.07 -0.27 10.61
CA THR A 22 14.86 0.43 11.02
C THR A 22 14.84 0.91 12.47
N LYS A 23 15.96 0.80 13.18
CA LYS A 23 16.13 1.37 14.51
C LYS A 23 15.99 2.91 14.50
N ALA A 24 16.55 3.56 13.49
CA ALA A 24 16.60 5.01 13.36
C ALA A 24 15.80 5.55 12.16
N MET A 25 15.42 4.68 11.21
CA MET A 25 14.72 5.06 9.99
C MET A 25 13.44 4.24 9.81
N PRO A 26 12.29 4.84 9.50
CA PRO A 26 11.08 4.13 9.15
C PRO A 26 11.31 3.15 7.98
N LYS A 27 10.72 1.93 8.04
CA LYS A 27 10.81 0.98 6.93
C LYS A 27 10.28 1.54 5.62
N GLU A 28 9.31 2.43 5.71
CA GLU A 28 8.65 3.11 4.59
C GLU A 28 9.60 4.07 3.85
N MET A 29 10.71 4.45 4.50
CA MET A 29 11.77 5.29 3.94
C MET A 29 12.95 4.49 3.37
N LEU A 30 12.90 3.15 3.42
CA LEU A 30 13.91 2.32 2.75
C LEU A 30 13.82 2.54 1.23
N PRO A 31 14.95 2.84 0.55
CA PRO A 31 14.93 3.18 -0.87
C PRO A 31 14.81 1.93 -1.75
N VAL A 32 13.92 1.99 -2.73
CA VAL A 32 13.93 1.11 -3.89
C VAL A 32 14.56 1.89 -5.02
N VAL A 33 15.78 1.52 -5.38
CA VAL A 33 16.72 2.26 -6.21
C VAL A 33 17.09 3.59 -5.53
N ASP A 34 16.44 4.68 -5.88
CA ASP A 34 16.71 6.04 -5.39
C ASP A 34 15.47 6.75 -4.78
N ARG A 35 14.33 6.04 -4.69
CA ARG A 35 13.08 6.58 -4.14
C ARG A 35 12.61 5.75 -2.94
N PRO A 36 12.16 6.37 -1.83
CA PRO A 36 11.59 5.64 -0.70
C PRO A 36 10.37 4.80 -1.10
N LEU A 37 10.16 3.67 -0.42
CA LEU A 37 8.98 2.82 -0.61
C LEU A 37 7.67 3.61 -0.62
N ILE A 38 7.51 4.53 0.35
CA ILE A 38 6.30 5.33 0.47
C ILE A 38 6.05 6.21 -0.75
N GLN A 39 7.10 6.73 -1.40
CA GLN A 39 6.97 7.56 -2.60
C GLN A 39 6.37 6.77 -3.76
N HIS A 40 6.84 5.54 -4.00
CA HIS A 40 6.28 4.67 -5.05
C HIS A 40 4.77 4.44 -4.84
N VAL A 41 4.33 4.24 -3.59
CA VAL A 41 2.92 3.98 -3.28
C VAL A 41 2.07 5.25 -3.39
N VAL A 42 2.62 6.40 -3.03
CA VAL A 42 1.96 7.71 -3.22
C VAL A 42 1.83 8.04 -4.70
N ASP A 43 2.85 7.75 -5.50
CA ASP A 43 2.80 7.95 -6.95
C ASP A 43 1.76 7.06 -7.63
N GLU A 44 1.64 5.79 -7.21
CA GLU A 44 0.56 4.91 -7.67
C GLU A 44 -0.82 5.52 -7.37
N ALA A 45 -1.02 6.04 -6.17
CA ALA A 45 -2.28 6.67 -5.78
C ALA A 45 -2.54 7.96 -6.55
N ARG A 46 -1.51 8.81 -6.75
CA ARG A 46 -1.60 10.03 -7.55
C ARG A 46 -1.99 9.74 -9.00
N GLN A 47 -1.35 8.74 -9.62
CA GLN A 47 -1.65 8.30 -10.98
C GLN A 47 -3.06 7.70 -11.12
N ALA A 48 -3.60 7.13 -10.05
CA ALA A 48 -4.97 6.64 -9.98
C ALA A 48 -6.01 7.75 -9.79
N GLY A 49 -5.60 9.02 -9.60
CA GLY A 49 -6.48 10.18 -9.45
C GLY A 49 -6.87 10.49 -8.00
N ILE A 50 -6.11 10.00 -7.02
CA ILE A 50 -6.25 10.42 -5.62
C ILE A 50 -5.81 11.88 -5.47
N GLU A 51 -6.60 12.65 -4.73
CA GLU A 51 -6.44 14.08 -4.49
C GLU A 51 -5.99 14.42 -3.07
N HIS A 52 -6.24 13.53 -2.11
CA HIS A 52 -5.88 13.74 -0.71
C HIS A 52 -5.21 12.50 -0.11
N PHE A 53 -4.00 12.68 0.39
CA PHE A 53 -3.11 11.65 0.92
C PHE A 53 -3.08 11.74 2.44
N ILE A 54 -3.58 10.71 3.13
CA ILE A 54 -3.74 10.68 4.59
C ILE A 54 -2.76 9.69 5.18
N PHE A 55 -1.74 10.17 5.86
CA PHE A 55 -0.74 9.33 6.52
C PHE A 55 -1.12 9.10 7.97
N VAL A 56 -1.22 7.82 8.38
CA VAL A 56 -1.40 7.45 9.78
C VAL A 56 -0.05 7.09 10.34
N THR A 57 0.58 8.05 11.03
CA THR A 57 1.95 7.96 11.55
C THR A 57 1.98 7.45 12.99
N GLY A 58 3.18 7.19 13.49
CA GLY A 58 3.47 6.82 14.86
C GLY A 58 4.65 7.61 15.43
N ARG A 59 5.20 7.12 16.54
CA ARG A 59 6.42 7.70 17.11
C ARG A 59 7.62 7.47 16.16
N ASN A 60 8.52 8.45 16.07
CA ASN A 60 9.74 8.40 15.23
C ASN A 60 9.48 8.26 13.72
N LYS A 61 8.44 8.92 13.22
CA LYS A 61 8.05 8.92 11.80
C LYS A 61 8.15 10.30 11.12
N SER A 62 8.72 11.32 11.79
CA SER A 62 8.85 12.69 11.26
C SER A 62 9.58 12.74 9.91
N VAL A 63 10.54 11.85 9.67
CA VAL A 63 11.24 11.73 8.38
C VAL A 63 10.27 11.50 7.19
N ILE A 64 9.10 10.90 7.42
CA ILE A 64 8.07 10.75 6.38
C ILE A 64 7.39 12.09 6.11
N GLU A 65 7.15 12.88 7.15
CA GLU A 65 6.60 14.24 7.03
C GLU A 65 7.59 15.13 6.29
N ASP A 66 8.87 15.11 6.70
CA ASP A 66 9.97 15.85 6.07
C ASP A 66 10.17 15.49 4.59
N HIS A 67 9.92 14.22 4.22
CA HIS A 67 10.05 13.77 2.83
C HIS A 67 9.00 14.40 1.90
N PHE A 68 7.79 14.64 2.40
CA PHE A 68 6.70 15.25 1.63
C PHE A 68 6.62 16.78 1.83
N ASP A 69 7.61 17.38 2.47
CA ASP A 69 7.73 18.82 2.63
C ASP A 69 8.93 19.38 1.84
N ARG A 70 8.95 20.68 1.67
CA ARG A 70 10.02 21.38 0.95
C ARG A 70 11.31 21.39 1.77
N GLN A 71 12.41 21.07 1.11
CA GLN A 71 13.76 21.12 1.68
C GLN A 71 14.45 22.41 1.20
N PHE A 72 14.05 23.54 1.77
CA PHE A 72 14.42 24.89 1.31
C PHE A 72 15.93 25.09 1.14
N GLU A 73 16.74 24.66 2.11
CA GLU A 73 18.20 24.82 2.06
C GLU A 73 18.82 23.96 0.95
N LEU A 74 18.28 22.75 0.73
CA LEU A 74 18.73 21.87 -0.34
C LEU A 74 18.34 22.45 -1.70
N GLU A 75 17.10 22.90 -1.88
CA GLU A 75 16.62 23.52 -3.12
C GLU A 75 17.46 24.75 -3.47
N LEU A 76 17.75 25.63 -2.50
CA LEU A 76 18.60 26.81 -2.70
C LEU A 76 20.01 26.42 -3.13
N THR A 77 20.61 25.43 -2.46
CA THR A 77 21.96 24.93 -2.79
C THR A 77 22.01 24.34 -4.20
N LEU A 78 21.00 23.57 -4.62
CA LEU A 78 20.92 23.01 -5.95
C LEU A 78 20.77 24.12 -7.01
N MET A 79 19.97 25.13 -6.72
CA MET A 79 19.77 26.30 -7.59
C MET A 79 21.08 27.06 -7.79
N GLU A 80 21.80 27.38 -6.72
CA GLU A 80 23.10 28.08 -6.76
C GLU A 80 24.17 27.29 -7.54
N ARG A 81 24.14 25.96 -7.46
CA ARG A 81 25.04 25.06 -8.17
C ARG A 81 24.60 24.73 -9.62
N GLY A 82 23.48 25.29 -10.07
CA GLY A 82 22.93 25.01 -11.41
C GLY A 82 22.45 23.59 -11.63
N LYS A 83 22.13 22.85 -10.56
CA LYS A 83 21.67 21.46 -10.58
C LYS A 83 20.17 21.37 -10.92
N LYS A 84 19.83 21.71 -12.15
CA LYS A 84 18.43 21.85 -12.60
C LYS A 84 17.66 20.54 -12.61
N THR A 85 18.30 19.43 -13.00
CA THR A 85 17.66 18.11 -13.07
C THR A 85 17.28 17.61 -11.68
N GLU A 86 18.20 17.73 -10.73
CA GLU A 86 18.00 17.31 -9.36
C GLU A 86 16.92 18.18 -8.68
N LEU A 87 16.93 19.49 -8.95
CA LEU A 87 15.89 20.42 -8.45
C LEU A 87 14.51 20.10 -9.02
N ALA A 88 14.42 19.80 -10.34
CA ALA A 88 13.15 19.40 -10.95
C ALA A 88 12.61 18.12 -10.34
N SER A 89 13.46 17.11 -10.13
CA SER A 89 13.08 15.84 -9.50
C SER A 89 12.50 16.03 -8.11
N LEU A 90 13.10 16.89 -7.25
CA LEU A 90 12.56 17.21 -5.94
C LEU A 90 11.16 17.85 -6.02
N SER A 91 10.97 18.75 -7.00
CA SER A 91 9.70 19.46 -7.15
C SER A 91 8.56 18.57 -7.66
N GLU A 92 8.87 17.59 -8.53
CA GLU A 92 7.88 16.64 -9.08
C GLU A 92 7.34 15.69 -8.01
N ASP A 93 8.12 15.37 -7.00
CA ASP A 93 7.74 14.45 -5.93
C ASP A 93 6.85 15.09 -4.86
N LEU A 94 6.84 16.43 -4.77
CA LEU A 94 6.05 17.13 -3.77
C LEU A 94 4.55 17.10 -4.10
N PRO A 95 3.71 16.77 -3.10
CA PRO A 95 2.27 16.94 -3.21
C PRO A 95 1.90 18.43 -3.29
N ALA A 96 0.76 18.74 -3.91
CA ALA A 96 0.24 20.10 -3.92
C ALA A 96 -0.14 20.56 -2.50
N ALA A 97 -0.05 21.85 -2.23
CA ALA A 97 -0.40 22.42 -0.94
C ALA A 97 -1.83 22.05 -0.51
N GLY A 98 -1.99 21.58 0.73
CA GLY A 98 -3.28 21.20 1.31
C GLY A 98 -3.78 19.81 0.89
N THR A 99 -3.03 19.04 0.10
CA THR A 99 -3.42 17.68 -0.31
C THR A 99 -2.90 16.58 0.58
N VAL A 100 -2.08 16.89 1.59
CA VAL A 100 -1.53 15.93 2.53
C VAL A 100 -2.01 16.22 3.95
N SER A 101 -2.36 15.15 4.68
CA SER A 101 -2.70 15.20 6.10
C SER A 101 -1.98 14.10 6.85
N PHE A 102 -1.56 14.41 8.07
CA PHE A 102 -0.96 13.48 8.99
C PHE A 102 -1.83 13.33 10.24
N THR A 103 -2.11 12.09 10.62
CA THR A 103 -2.74 11.76 11.90
C THR A 103 -1.93 10.69 12.61
N ARG A 104 -2.20 10.45 13.89
CA ARG A 104 -1.35 9.56 14.69
C ARG A 104 -2.10 8.36 15.22
N GLN A 105 -1.50 7.20 15.04
CA GLN A 105 -1.79 6.01 15.81
C GLN A 105 -0.91 6.01 17.07
N GLN A 106 -1.47 6.40 18.21
CA GLN A 106 -0.71 6.56 19.46
C GLN A 106 -0.32 5.22 20.09
N SER A 107 -1.10 4.17 19.85
CA SER A 107 -0.86 2.81 20.33
C SER A 107 -0.87 1.81 19.16
N PRO A 108 0.08 0.85 19.09
CA PRO A 108 0.20 -0.07 17.96
C PRO A 108 -0.85 -1.20 18.06
N LEU A 109 -2.12 -0.87 17.93
CA LEU A 109 -3.25 -1.78 18.06
C LEU A 109 -3.68 -2.46 16.73
N GLY A 110 -2.80 -2.52 15.76
CA GLY A 110 -3.04 -3.21 14.48
C GLY A 110 -3.53 -2.31 13.34
N LEU A 111 -3.72 -2.93 12.16
CA LEU A 111 -4.08 -2.22 10.93
C LEU A 111 -5.48 -1.59 10.99
N GLY A 112 -6.45 -2.30 11.54
CA GLY A 112 -7.82 -1.77 11.69
C GLY A 112 -7.84 -0.49 12.53
N HIS A 113 -7.09 -0.45 13.64
CA HIS A 113 -6.97 0.74 14.45
C HIS A 113 -6.26 1.89 13.72
N ALA A 114 -5.22 1.60 12.92
CA ALA A 114 -4.58 2.63 12.09
C ALA A 114 -5.59 3.25 11.10
N VAL A 115 -6.40 2.43 10.42
CA VAL A 115 -7.46 2.90 9.52
C VAL A 115 -8.48 3.74 10.28
N TRP A 116 -8.94 3.29 11.44
CA TRP A 116 -9.88 4.04 12.27
C TRP A 116 -9.36 5.42 12.71
N CYS A 117 -8.05 5.56 12.96
CA CYS A 117 -7.44 6.85 13.30
C CYS A 117 -7.58 7.92 12.20
N ALA A 118 -7.85 7.51 10.95
CA ALA A 118 -8.03 8.43 9.83
C ALA A 118 -9.49 8.85 9.57
N ARG A 119 -10.47 8.34 10.32
CA ARG A 119 -11.91 8.51 10.05
C ARG A 119 -12.35 9.96 9.90
N GLU A 120 -11.86 10.87 10.75
CA GLU A 120 -12.23 12.29 10.70
C GLU A 120 -11.73 12.97 9.41
N LEU A 121 -10.57 12.58 8.91
CA LEU A 121 -9.99 13.10 7.68
C LEU A 121 -10.66 12.50 6.43
N VAL A 122 -11.09 11.26 6.50
CA VAL A 122 -11.85 10.61 5.43
C VAL A 122 -13.29 11.11 5.39
N GLY A 123 -13.94 11.23 6.54
CA GLY A 123 -15.35 11.59 6.65
C GLY A 123 -16.25 10.49 6.10
N HIS A 124 -17.26 10.89 5.33
CA HIS A 124 -18.29 9.99 4.80
C HIS A 124 -18.08 9.59 3.33
N GLU A 125 -16.86 9.71 2.81
CA GLU A 125 -16.52 9.36 1.43
C GLU A 125 -15.91 7.95 1.35
N PRO A 126 -16.11 7.21 0.22
CA PRO A 126 -15.32 6.01 -0.03
C PRO A 126 -13.85 6.40 -0.21
N PHE A 127 -12.96 5.52 0.23
CA PHE A 127 -11.54 5.81 0.26
C PHE A 127 -10.70 4.62 -0.20
N ALA A 128 -9.50 4.90 -0.66
CA ALA A 128 -8.48 3.90 -0.89
C ALA A 128 -7.63 3.67 0.37
N LEU A 129 -7.15 2.45 0.57
CA LEU A 129 -6.14 2.14 1.57
C LEU A 129 -5.00 1.42 0.87
N LEU A 130 -3.78 1.93 1.03
CA LEU A 130 -2.59 1.37 0.42
C LEU A 130 -1.55 1.05 1.50
N LEU A 131 -1.15 -0.21 1.60
CA LEU A 131 -0.06 -0.61 2.49
C LEU A 131 1.28 -0.21 1.86
N PRO A 132 2.10 0.58 2.57
CA PRO A 132 3.32 1.17 2.00
C PRO A 132 4.43 0.16 1.69
N ASP A 133 4.38 -1.02 2.29
CA ASP A 133 5.38 -2.08 2.10
C ASP A 133 5.03 -3.09 1.01
N VAL A 134 3.99 -2.83 0.24
CA VAL A 134 3.66 -3.61 -0.96
C VAL A 134 3.81 -2.72 -2.19
N LEU A 135 4.70 -3.07 -3.11
CA LEU A 135 4.83 -2.41 -4.41
C LEU A 135 4.20 -3.26 -5.50
N VAL A 136 3.53 -2.62 -6.45
CA VAL A 136 3.00 -3.30 -7.65
C VAL A 136 3.60 -2.63 -8.89
N GLN A 137 4.38 -3.41 -9.64
CA GLN A 137 5.04 -2.99 -10.86
C GLN A 137 4.14 -3.30 -12.07
N HIS A 138 3.59 -2.27 -12.67
CA HIS A 138 2.80 -2.33 -13.89
C HIS A 138 2.59 -0.92 -14.45
N GLY A 139 2.52 -0.77 -15.78
CA GLY A 139 2.32 0.53 -16.44
C GLY A 139 1.02 1.24 -16.03
N ARG A 140 -0.04 0.46 -15.66
CA ARG A 140 -1.23 0.97 -15.00
C ARG A 140 -1.27 0.44 -13.58
N GLY A 141 -1.05 1.29 -12.59
CA GLY A 141 -0.97 0.92 -11.18
C GLY A 141 -2.19 0.12 -10.69
N CYS A 142 -2.01 -0.69 -9.65
CA CYS A 142 -3.04 -1.56 -9.10
C CYS A 142 -4.31 -0.78 -8.68
N LEU A 143 -4.15 0.35 -7.98
CA LEU A 143 -5.29 1.16 -7.55
C LEU A 143 -6.09 1.71 -8.75
N ALA A 144 -5.42 2.11 -9.83
CA ALA A 144 -6.11 2.55 -11.05
C ALA A 144 -6.95 1.44 -11.69
N GLN A 145 -6.41 0.21 -11.72
CA GLN A 145 -7.18 -0.96 -12.19
C GLN A 145 -8.40 -1.24 -11.30
N MET A 146 -8.27 -1.08 -9.97
CA MET A 146 -9.39 -1.23 -9.03
C MET A 146 -10.48 -0.17 -9.24
N ILE A 147 -10.09 1.09 -9.48
CA ILE A 147 -11.03 2.18 -9.77
C ILE A 147 -11.76 1.94 -11.09
N ASP A 148 -11.07 1.43 -12.11
CA ASP A 148 -11.70 1.05 -13.38
C ASP A 148 -12.74 -0.07 -13.18
N ALA A 149 -12.40 -1.10 -12.42
CA ALA A 149 -13.31 -2.20 -12.12
C ALA A 149 -14.53 -1.73 -11.32
N ALA A 150 -14.36 -0.73 -10.44
CA ALA A 150 -15.44 -0.13 -9.65
C ALA A 150 -16.57 0.46 -10.49
N ASN A 151 -16.28 0.95 -11.70
CA ASN A 151 -17.27 1.59 -12.58
C ASN A 151 -18.39 0.65 -13.02
N GLY A 152 -18.18 -0.68 -12.97
CA GLY A 152 -19.19 -1.69 -13.30
C GLY A 152 -19.91 -2.31 -12.09
N LEU A 153 -19.59 -1.86 -10.86
CA LEU A 153 -20.08 -2.43 -9.62
C LEU A 153 -21.10 -1.53 -8.91
N ALA A 154 -21.73 -2.04 -7.84
CA ALA A 154 -22.66 -1.28 -7.02
C ALA A 154 -21.97 -0.05 -6.40
N SER A 155 -22.73 1.03 -6.17
CA SER A 155 -22.18 2.29 -5.63
C SER A 155 -21.57 2.16 -4.23
N ASN A 156 -22.03 1.19 -3.44
CA ASN A 156 -21.54 0.85 -2.11
C ASN A 156 -20.61 -0.39 -2.10
N ALA A 157 -20.04 -0.75 -3.24
CA ALA A 157 -19.11 -1.87 -3.33
C ALA A 157 -17.79 -1.54 -2.60
N ASN A 158 -17.24 -2.56 -1.94
CA ASN A 158 -15.87 -2.57 -1.44
C ASN A 158 -15.03 -3.46 -2.36
N ILE A 159 -13.78 -3.07 -2.65
CA ILE A 159 -12.93 -3.81 -3.60
C ILE A 159 -11.59 -4.09 -2.94
N LEU A 160 -11.14 -5.33 -3.05
CA LEU A 160 -9.85 -5.80 -2.55
C LEU A 160 -9.00 -6.24 -3.74
N ALA A 161 -7.78 -5.74 -3.85
CA ALA A 161 -6.81 -6.31 -4.76
C ALA A 161 -6.35 -7.66 -4.21
N VAL A 162 -6.34 -8.66 -5.07
CA VAL A 162 -5.94 -10.02 -4.69
C VAL A 162 -4.97 -10.61 -5.71
N GLU A 163 -4.11 -11.50 -5.21
CA GLU A 163 -3.19 -12.27 -6.02
C GLU A 163 -3.14 -13.72 -5.57
N LYS A 164 -2.77 -14.60 -6.50
CA LYS A 164 -2.60 -16.01 -6.21
C LYS A 164 -1.25 -16.26 -5.56
N VAL A 165 -1.25 -16.93 -4.41
CA VAL A 165 -0.03 -17.38 -3.75
C VAL A 165 0.00 -18.92 -3.63
N PRO A 166 1.18 -19.53 -3.51
CA PRO A 166 1.29 -20.96 -3.22
C PRO A 166 0.54 -21.33 -1.94
N LYS A 167 -0.10 -22.49 -1.95
CA LYS A 167 -0.97 -22.96 -0.86
C LYS A 167 -0.28 -23.02 0.51
N ASP A 168 1.01 -23.29 0.52
CA ASP A 168 1.85 -23.31 1.72
C ASP A 168 2.09 -21.94 2.34
N ARG A 169 1.81 -20.84 1.60
CA ARG A 169 1.99 -19.46 2.04
C ARG A 169 0.70 -18.72 2.44
N VAL A 170 -0.47 -19.31 2.20
CA VAL A 170 -1.76 -18.65 2.52
C VAL A 170 -1.89 -18.24 3.99
N HIS A 171 -1.23 -18.96 4.90
CA HIS A 171 -1.23 -18.68 6.33
C HIS A 171 -0.56 -17.34 6.73
N MET A 172 0.05 -16.65 5.79
CA MET A 172 0.69 -15.34 6.02
C MET A 172 -0.23 -14.16 5.75
N TYR A 173 -1.38 -14.38 5.09
CA TYR A 173 -2.22 -13.32 4.51
C TYR A 173 -3.70 -13.50 4.84
N GLY A 174 -4.48 -12.45 4.63
CA GLY A 174 -5.92 -12.56 4.52
C GLY A 174 -6.29 -13.27 3.22
N VAL A 175 -7.11 -14.32 3.30
CA VAL A 175 -7.52 -15.16 2.15
C VAL A 175 -9.00 -14.94 1.86
N VAL A 176 -9.37 -14.85 0.57
CA VAL A 176 -10.74 -14.62 0.14
C VAL A 176 -11.34 -15.84 -0.55
N GLY A 177 -12.65 -16.09 -0.34
CA GLY A 177 -13.44 -17.07 -1.09
C GLY A 177 -13.97 -16.44 -2.37
N VAL A 178 -13.94 -17.20 -3.48
CA VAL A 178 -14.34 -16.74 -4.81
C VAL A 178 -15.81 -17.08 -5.06
N GLY A 179 -16.59 -16.07 -5.44
CA GLY A 179 -17.96 -16.20 -5.91
C GLY A 179 -18.14 -15.87 -7.38
N GLU A 180 -19.30 -15.33 -7.75
CA GLU A 180 -19.64 -14.97 -9.12
C GLU A 180 -18.69 -13.90 -9.68
N ARG A 181 -18.24 -14.09 -10.92
CA ARG A 181 -17.40 -13.12 -11.62
C ARG A 181 -18.24 -12.04 -12.31
N LYS A 182 -17.78 -10.79 -12.22
CA LYS A 182 -18.33 -9.62 -12.92
C LYS A 182 -17.20 -8.89 -13.64
N GLY A 183 -16.98 -9.20 -14.88
CA GLY A 183 -15.82 -8.70 -15.65
C GLY A 183 -14.51 -9.23 -15.06
N LYS A 184 -13.59 -8.30 -14.73
CA LYS A 184 -12.30 -8.63 -14.08
C LYS A 184 -12.43 -8.86 -12.56
N ALA A 185 -13.54 -8.44 -11.95
CA ALA A 185 -13.80 -8.63 -10.53
C ALA A 185 -14.65 -9.87 -10.27
N PHE A 186 -14.62 -10.39 -9.05
CA PHE A 186 -15.48 -11.47 -8.58
C PHE A 186 -16.04 -11.13 -7.19
N ALA A 187 -17.23 -11.61 -6.87
CA ALA A 187 -17.82 -11.45 -5.56
C ALA A 187 -17.02 -12.25 -4.53
N ILE A 188 -16.69 -11.63 -3.38
CA ILE A 188 -16.04 -12.30 -2.26
C ILE A 188 -17.13 -12.96 -1.41
N THR A 189 -17.02 -14.27 -1.20
CA THR A 189 -17.99 -15.06 -0.41
C THR A 189 -17.53 -15.28 1.03
N LYS A 190 -16.23 -15.17 1.30
CA LYS A 190 -15.62 -15.40 2.61
C LYS A 190 -14.30 -14.65 2.72
N MET A 191 -13.95 -14.22 3.93
CA MET A 191 -12.63 -13.66 4.25
C MET A 191 -12.12 -14.32 5.53
N VAL A 192 -10.85 -14.74 5.53
CA VAL A 192 -10.21 -15.38 6.69
C VAL A 192 -8.81 -14.85 6.85
N GLU A 193 -8.52 -14.27 8.01
CA GLU A 193 -7.17 -13.77 8.34
C GLU A 193 -6.25 -14.93 8.71
N LYS A 194 -5.15 -15.07 8.00
CA LYS A 194 -4.07 -16.06 8.25
C LYS A 194 -4.58 -17.48 8.52
N PRO A 195 -5.39 -18.06 7.63
CA PRO A 195 -5.94 -19.40 7.84
C PRO A 195 -4.86 -20.48 7.80
N LYS A 196 -5.13 -21.63 8.43
CA LYS A 196 -4.36 -22.83 8.10
C LYS A 196 -4.59 -23.22 6.65
N ALA A 197 -3.59 -23.80 6.00
CA ALA A 197 -3.69 -24.19 4.59
C ALA A 197 -4.88 -25.12 4.26
N SER A 198 -5.32 -25.93 5.23
CA SER A 198 -6.50 -26.78 5.13
C SER A 198 -7.84 -26.06 5.27
N GLU A 199 -7.84 -24.84 5.83
CA GLU A 199 -9.03 -24.05 6.14
C GLU A 199 -9.17 -22.84 5.19
N ALA A 200 -8.15 -22.58 4.36
CA ALA A 200 -8.14 -21.49 3.41
C ALA A 200 -9.22 -21.67 2.33
N PRO A 201 -10.10 -20.67 2.12
CA PRO A 201 -11.19 -20.79 1.16
C PRO A 201 -10.70 -20.82 -0.31
N SER A 202 -9.49 -20.35 -0.57
CA SER A 202 -8.84 -20.36 -1.89
C SER A 202 -7.32 -20.13 -1.75
N GLU A 203 -6.63 -19.93 -2.87
CA GLU A 203 -5.23 -19.47 -2.92
C GLU A 203 -5.12 -17.96 -3.22
N LEU A 204 -6.26 -17.22 -3.24
CA LEU A 204 -6.27 -15.78 -3.49
C LEU A 204 -6.16 -15.00 -2.17
N THR A 205 -5.10 -14.20 -2.08
CA THR A 205 -4.74 -13.43 -0.89
C THR A 205 -4.88 -11.93 -1.14
N ILE A 206 -5.19 -11.18 -0.10
CA ILE A 206 -5.34 -9.73 -0.15
C ILE A 206 -3.95 -9.09 -0.23
N THR A 207 -3.74 -8.23 -1.22
CA THR A 207 -2.42 -7.66 -1.58
C THR A 207 -2.18 -6.24 -1.03
N GLY A 208 -2.90 -5.83 0.01
CA GLY A 208 -2.63 -4.51 0.62
C GLY A 208 -3.09 -3.30 -0.19
N ARG A 209 -4.01 -3.48 -1.13
CA ARG A 209 -4.75 -2.42 -1.82
C ARG A 209 -6.23 -2.63 -1.64
N TYR A 210 -6.92 -1.59 -1.17
CA TYR A 210 -8.34 -1.65 -0.82
C TYR A 210 -9.06 -0.40 -1.31
N ILE A 211 -10.31 -0.54 -1.74
CA ILE A 211 -11.30 0.53 -1.83
C ILE A 211 -12.41 0.17 -0.85
N LEU A 212 -12.62 1.00 0.15
CA LEU A 212 -13.55 0.73 1.24
C LEU A 212 -14.59 1.84 1.39
N GLN A 213 -15.76 1.46 1.88
CA GLN A 213 -16.83 2.38 2.24
C GLN A 213 -16.65 2.90 3.67
N PRO A 214 -17.05 4.14 3.98
CA PRO A 214 -16.83 4.76 5.29
C PRO A 214 -17.53 4.04 6.46
N GLN A 215 -18.56 3.21 6.21
CA GLN A 215 -19.22 2.42 7.24
C GLN A 215 -18.29 1.44 7.97
N ILE A 216 -17.12 1.14 7.39
CA ILE A 216 -16.09 0.33 8.05
C ILE A 216 -15.65 0.96 9.39
N PHE A 217 -15.67 2.30 9.52
CA PHE A 217 -15.23 2.99 10.72
C PHE A 217 -16.11 2.70 11.93
N GLU A 218 -17.42 2.56 11.74
CA GLU A 218 -18.35 2.21 12.82
C GLU A 218 -18.10 0.80 13.37
N LEU A 219 -17.65 -0.12 12.50
CA LEU A 219 -17.31 -1.48 12.90
C LEU A 219 -15.96 -1.50 13.63
N LEU A 220 -14.96 -0.78 13.09
CA LEU A 220 -13.65 -0.68 13.71
C LEU A 220 -13.70 -0.02 15.11
N GLU A 221 -14.60 0.94 15.32
CA GLU A 221 -14.79 1.60 16.62
C GLU A 221 -15.27 0.62 17.71
N LYS A 222 -16.15 -0.31 17.35
CA LYS A 222 -16.78 -1.28 18.27
C LYS A 222 -16.01 -2.59 18.39
N GLN A 223 -15.01 -2.80 17.54
CA GLN A 223 -14.30 -4.07 17.46
C GLN A 223 -13.36 -4.25 18.64
N ALA A 224 -13.53 -5.35 19.37
CA ALA A 224 -12.56 -5.77 20.37
C ALA A 224 -11.25 -6.24 19.71
N ALA A 225 -10.13 -6.11 20.42
CA ALA A 225 -8.87 -6.66 19.97
C ALA A 225 -8.97 -8.18 19.76
N GLY A 226 -8.57 -8.64 18.58
CA GLY A 226 -8.58 -10.05 18.19
C GLY A 226 -7.23 -10.73 18.39
N ALA A 227 -6.85 -11.57 17.45
CA ALA A 227 -5.59 -12.30 17.47
C ALA A 227 -4.39 -11.35 17.62
N GLY A 228 -3.48 -11.67 18.55
CA GLY A 228 -2.30 -10.86 18.84
C GLY A 228 -2.57 -9.55 19.59
N GLY A 229 -3.79 -9.32 20.09
CA GLY A 229 -4.18 -8.07 20.75
C GLY A 229 -4.41 -6.92 19.76
N GLU A 230 -4.57 -7.21 18.48
CA GLU A 230 -4.73 -6.24 17.40
C GLU A 230 -6.19 -6.13 16.93
N ILE A 231 -6.60 -4.96 16.49
CA ILE A 231 -7.83 -4.71 15.77
C ILE A 231 -7.57 -5.04 14.30
N GLN A 232 -8.06 -6.20 13.85
CA GLN A 232 -7.82 -6.70 12.50
C GLN A 232 -8.81 -6.07 11.51
N LEU A 233 -8.28 -5.49 10.44
CA LEU A 233 -9.11 -4.93 9.37
C LEU A 233 -9.95 -6.01 8.67
N THR A 234 -9.42 -7.21 8.53
CA THR A 234 -10.11 -8.34 7.87
C THR A 234 -11.39 -8.73 8.61
N ASP A 235 -11.39 -8.68 9.94
CA ASP A 235 -12.58 -8.99 10.75
C ASP A 235 -13.68 -7.92 10.57
N ALA A 236 -13.29 -6.64 10.52
CA ALA A 236 -14.22 -5.54 10.23
C ALA A 236 -14.81 -5.64 8.83
N MET A 237 -13.98 -5.97 7.83
CA MET A 237 -14.44 -6.20 6.45
C MET A 237 -15.40 -7.38 6.36
N LEU A 238 -15.12 -8.47 7.08
CA LEU A 238 -16.02 -9.62 7.15
C LEU A 238 -17.37 -9.24 7.77
N ALA A 239 -17.37 -8.46 8.84
CA ALA A 239 -18.62 -7.97 9.45
C ALA A 239 -19.40 -7.05 8.47
N LEU A 240 -18.69 -6.14 7.77
CA LEU A 240 -19.31 -5.25 6.79
C LEU A 240 -19.89 -6.01 5.58
N SER A 241 -19.31 -7.15 5.20
CA SER A 241 -19.78 -7.96 4.08
C SER A 241 -21.19 -8.53 4.27
N GLY A 242 -21.70 -8.54 5.49
CA GLY A 242 -23.10 -8.86 5.79
C GLY A 242 -24.13 -7.83 5.29
N SER A 243 -23.70 -6.59 5.01
CA SER A 243 -24.57 -5.47 4.59
C SER A 243 -24.14 -4.80 3.29
N GLN A 244 -22.89 -4.96 2.88
CA GLN A 244 -22.33 -4.36 1.67
C GLN A 244 -21.58 -5.38 0.83
N PRO A 245 -21.62 -5.29 -0.51
CA PRO A 245 -20.91 -6.22 -1.39
C PRO A 245 -19.39 -5.97 -1.34
N PHE A 246 -18.64 -7.07 -1.31
CA PHE A 246 -17.18 -7.10 -1.47
C PHE A 246 -16.80 -7.81 -2.75
N TYR A 247 -15.85 -7.23 -3.47
CA TYR A 247 -15.31 -7.80 -4.70
C TYR A 247 -13.80 -7.94 -4.62
N GLY A 248 -13.28 -9.06 -5.13
CA GLY A 248 -11.86 -9.26 -5.38
C GLY A 248 -11.51 -8.88 -6.81
N LEU A 249 -10.39 -8.22 -7.01
CA LEU A 249 -9.79 -7.96 -8.31
C LEU A 249 -8.43 -8.63 -8.39
N GLU A 250 -8.28 -9.62 -9.27
CA GLU A 250 -6.97 -10.12 -9.66
C GLU A 250 -6.33 -9.08 -10.59
N PHE A 251 -5.44 -8.24 -10.04
CA PHE A 251 -4.81 -7.16 -10.79
C PHE A 251 -3.70 -7.68 -11.73
N GLU A 252 -3.40 -6.91 -12.75
CA GLU A 252 -2.28 -7.14 -13.66
C GLU A 252 -1.01 -6.47 -13.10
N GLY A 253 0.12 -7.18 -13.18
CA GLY A 253 1.41 -6.69 -12.70
C GLY A 253 2.08 -7.67 -11.75
N ARG A 254 3.23 -7.27 -11.26
CA ARG A 254 4.02 -8.04 -10.30
C ARG A 254 4.06 -7.32 -8.96
N SER A 255 3.63 -8.01 -7.91
CA SER A 255 3.72 -7.51 -6.54
C SER A 255 5.06 -7.84 -5.89
N PHE A 256 5.48 -7.00 -4.96
CA PHE A 256 6.65 -7.21 -4.11
C PHE A 256 6.28 -6.89 -2.66
N ASP A 257 6.34 -7.90 -1.78
CA ASP A 257 6.25 -7.71 -0.33
C ASP A 257 7.57 -7.15 0.20
N CYS A 258 7.73 -5.84 0.14
CA CYS A 258 8.88 -5.13 0.68
C CYS A 258 8.91 -5.09 2.23
N GLY A 259 7.92 -5.66 2.89
CA GLY A 259 7.97 -5.97 4.32
C GLY A 259 8.87 -7.17 4.64
N SER A 260 9.30 -7.93 3.65
CA SER A 260 10.29 -9.01 3.73
C SER A 260 11.60 -8.64 3.06
N LYS A 261 12.74 -9.17 3.57
CA LYS A 261 14.07 -8.90 2.99
C LYS A 261 14.17 -9.36 1.54
N ILE A 262 13.63 -10.53 1.22
CA ILE A 262 13.67 -11.07 -0.15
C ILE A 262 12.79 -10.25 -1.10
N GLY A 263 11.56 -9.90 -0.68
CA GLY A 263 10.68 -9.06 -1.49
C GLY A 263 11.28 -7.67 -1.74
N PHE A 264 11.92 -7.07 -0.73
CA PHE A 264 12.62 -5.80 -0.85
C PHE A 264 13.79 -5.85 -1.85
N LEU A 265 14.65 -6.87 -1.76
CA LEU A 265 15.75 -7.07 -2.72
C LEU A 265 15.24 -7.36 -4.13
N ALA A 266 14.18 -8.16 -4.26
CA ALA A 266 13.56 -8.44 -5.55
C ALA A 266 12.94 -7.18 -6.17
N ALA A 267 12.31 -6.31 -5.37
CA ALA A 267 11.81 -5.03 -5.83
C ALA A 267 12.95 -4.13 -6.34
N ASN A 268 14.04 -3.99 -5.58
CA ASN A 268 15.22 -3.22 -6.02
C ASN A 268 15.76 -3.70 -7.37
N ALA A 269 15.93 -5.01 -7.53
CA ALA A 269 16.39 -5.59 -8.79
C ALA A 269 15.41 -5.31 -9.94
N ALA A 270 14.11 -5.51 -9.72
CA ALA A 270 13.09 -5.34 -10.74
C ALA A 270 12.95 -3.88 -11.19
N TYR A 271 12.84 -2.95 -10.25
CA TYR A 271 12.75 -1.51 -10.54
C TYR A 271 14.03 -0.98 -11.16
N GLY A 272 15.21 -1.43 -10.70
CA GLY A 272 16.48 -1.07 -11.31
C GLY A 272 16.62 -1.56 -12.76
N LEU A 273 16.08 -2.75 -13.07
CA LEU A 273 16.09 -3.30 -14.44
C LEU A 273 15.12 -2.60 -15.41
N GLU A 274 14.18 -1.80 -14.92
CA GLU A 274 13.32 -0.94 -15.75
C GLU A 274 13.95 0.44 -16.05
N ARG A 275 14.94 0.85 -15.25
CA ARG A 275 15.60 2.15 -15.38
C ARG A 275 16.61 2.13 -16.54
N ALA A 276 16.35 2.88 -17.60
CA ALA A 276 17.20 2.92 -18.79
C ALA A 276 18.65 3.36 -18.51
N ASP A 277 18.83 4.22 -17.49
CA ASP A 277 20.14 4.76 -17.09
C ASP A 277 21.04 3.75 -16.37
N ILE A 278 20.47 2.74 -15.67
CA ILE A 278 21.23 1.76 -14.88
C ILE A 278 21.00 0.30 -15.31
N ALA A 279 19.93 -0.01 -16.04
CA ALA A 279 19.54 -1.38 -16.37
C ALA A 279 20.62 -2.20 -17.11
N PRO A 280 21.38 -1.64 -18.09
CA PRO A 280 22.41 -2.41 -18.79
C PRO A 280 23.53 -2.90 -17.85
N GLU A 281 24.03 -1.99 -17.02
CA GLU A 281 25.10 -2.28 -16.06
C GLU A 281 24.61 -3.20 -14.94
N LEU A 282 23.43 -2.91 -14.37
CA LEU A 282 22.82 -3.75 -13.35
C LEU A 282 22.57 -5.19 -13.83
N ARG A 283 22.12 -5.37 -15.08
CA ARG A 283 21.92 -6.69 -15.67
C ARG A 283 23.22 -7.48 -15.75
N THR A 284 24.29 -6.82 -16.14
CA THR A 284 25.63 -7.42 -16.22
C THR A 284 26.12 -7.84 -14.84
N GLU A 285 25.96 -6.97 -13.85
CA GLU A 285 26.38 -7.24 -12.49
C GLU A 285 25.57 -8.39 -11.84
N LEU A 286 24.25 -8.42 -12.06
CA LEU A 286 23.40 -9.51 -11.58
C LEU A 286 23.80 -10.86 -12.17
N ARG A 287 24.10 -10.94 -13.47
CA ARG A 287 24.63 -12.17 -14.10
C ARG A 287 25.93 -12.60 -13.46
N ARG A 288 26.87 -11.67 -13.26
CA ARG A 288 28.14 -11.94 -12.61
C ARG A 288 27.96 -12.52 -11.21
N LEU A 289 27.06 -11.95 -10.41
CA LEU A 289 26.76 -12.42 -9.05
C LEU A 289 26.10 -13.80 -9.03
N LEU A 290 25.28 -14.12 -10.02
CA LEU A 290 24.62 -15.42 -10.15
C LEU A 290 25.54 -16.50 -10.76
N GLY A 291 26.71 -16.13 -11.25
CA GLY A 291 27.64 -17.05 -11.90
C GLY A 291 27.26 -17.43 -13.33
N ASP A 292 26.30 -16.72 -13.93
CA ASP A 292 25.95 -16.87 -15.34
C ASP A 292 27.04 -16.20 -16.21
N LYS A 293 27.69 -17.02 -17.07
CA LYS A 293 28.70 -16.54 -18.03
C LYS A 293 28.07 -15.88 -19.26
#